data_493a0a867ac9e4d49d52253a79f70be1
#
_entry.id   493a0a867ac9e4d49d52253a79f70be1
#
_cell.length_a   1.000
_cell.length_b   1.000
_cell.length_c   1.000
_cell.angle_alpha   90.00
_cell.angle_beta   90.00
_cell.angle_gamma   90.00
#
_symmetry.space_group_name_H-M   'P 1'
#
loop_
_entity.id
_entity.type
_entity.pdbx_description
1 polymer ?
#
loop_
_entity_poly.entity_id
_entity_poly.type
_entity_poly.pdbx_seq_one_letter_code
_entity_poly.pdbx_strand_id
1 'polypeptide(L)'
;MAAVTSSFQRSRKAKLRAFRVVVLVAAALFFMVPILAMFEFSTRVGTEVASAHNLTYWRQIFDQPDLVAAITASIQLAAITSVAMLVLLVPTMVWVRLKLPWLKRILEFICLLPLTIPAIVLVVGFFPMYQWMGNNFSDNILTLSFAYVILVLPYCYRALDAGLGAIDVKTLTEAARSLGASWFTVMWRVIVPNISSAILNAALLSVALVLGEYTIAQNLLYNNLQVEIAQLGRANAGVSIAVAVASLLFAFVLLVGLSFVGRRRRQQSEKLVLTYARPLGKPV
;
A
#
# COMPACT_ATOMS: atom_id res chain seq x y z
N MET A 1 -10.46 -9.20 53.43
CA MET A 1 -9.65 -9.79 52.32
C MET A 1 -9.90 -9.12 50.95
N ALA A 2 -11.10 -8.63 50.60
CA ALA A 2 -11.38 -8.02 49.28
C ALA A 2 -10.65 -6.69 48.99
N ALA A 3 -10.28 -5.90 50.00
CA ALA A 3 -9.61 -4.61 49.79
C ALA A 3 -8.10 -4.73 49.40
N VAL A 4 -7.43 -5.77 49.84
CA VAL A 4 -5.99 -6.00 49.55
C VAL A 4 -5.79 -6.50 48.10
N THR A 5 -6.73 -7.30 47.60
CA THR A 5 -6.67 -7.78 46.20
C THR A 5 -6.92 -6.65 45.17
N SER A 6 -7.71 -5.63 45.53
CA SER A 6 -8.00 -4.49 44.68
C SER A 6 -6.80 -3.54 44.51
N SER A 7 -6.00 -3.36 45.55
CA SER A 7 -4.80 -2.50 45.50
C SER A 7 -3.70 -3.12 44.67
N PHE A 8 -3.48 -4.42 44.80
CA PHE A 8 -2.47 -5.18 44.00
C PHE A 8 -2.80 -5.19 42.50
N GLN A 9 -4.09 -5.35 42.16
CA GLN A 9 -4.54 -5.31 40.78
C GLN A 9 -4.42 -3.89 40.17
N ARG A 10 -4.69 -2.84 40.95
CA ARG A 10 -4.52 -1.45 40.54
C ARG A 10 -3.04 -1.12 40.28
N SER A 11 -2.14 -1.52 41.16
CA SER A 11 -0.70 -1.33 40.99
C SER A 11 -0.15 -2.07 39.75
N ARG A 12 -0.57 -3.31 39.53
CA ARG A 12 -0.17 -4.09 38.33
C ARG A 12 -0.70 -3.47 37.04
N LYS A 13 -1.95 -2.97 37.03
CA LYS A 13 -2.52 -2.25 35.88
C LYS A 13 -1.81 -0.93 35.63
N ALA A 14 -1.40 -0.20 36.66
CA ALA A 14 -0.64 1.04 36.55
C ALA A 14 0.76 0.79 35.96
N LYS A 15 1.48 -0.24 36.44
CA LYS A 15 2.80 -0.63 35.89
C LYS A 15 2.71 -1.06 34.42
N LEU A 16 1.68 -1.83 34.06
CA LEU A 16 1.43 -2.24 32.67
C LEU A 16 1.08 -1.04 31.75
N ARG A 17 0.33 -0.06 32.28
CA ARG A 17 0.06 1.19 31.53
C ARG A 17 1.33 1.99 31.36
N ALA A 18 2.12 2.19 32.43
CA ALA A 18 3.39 2.90 32.37
C ALA A 18 4.35 2.23 31.34
N PHE A 19 4.49 0.91 31.41
CA PHE A 19 5.30 0.17 30.44
C PHE A 19 4.81 0.37 29.00
N ARG A 20 3.49 0.27 28.74
CA ARG A 20 2.93 0.54 27.40
C ARG A 20 3.21 1.96 26.92
N VAL A 21 3.05 2.95 27.80
CA VAL A 21 3.34 4.35 27.46
C VAL A 21 4.82 4.53 27.13
N VAL A 22 5.73 3.96 27.94
CA VAL A 22 7.17 4.02 27.67
C VAL A 22 7.51 3.39 26.33
N VAL A 23 6.98 2.21 26.04
CA VAL A 23 7.20 1.53 24.73
C VAL A 23 6.65 2.37 23.58
N LEU A 24 5.44 2.93 23.72
CA LEU A 24 4.84 3.77 22.68
C LEU A 24 5.64 5.06 22.46
N VAL A 25 6.09 5.70 23.53
CA VAL A 25 6.92 6.92 23.44
C VAL A 25 8.27 6.60 22.81
N ALA A 26 8.92 5.51 23.23
CA ALA A 26 10.19 5.08 22.65
C ALA A 26 10.05 4.78 21.15
N ALA A 27 8.99 4.06 20.77
CA ALA A 27 8.69 3.80 19.36
C ALA A 27 8.39 5.09 18.59
N ALA A 28 7.59 5.99 19.16
CA ALA A 28 7.29 7.28 18.53
C ALA A 28 8.56 8.12 18.33
N LEU A 29 9.44 8.20 19.33
CA LEU A 29 10.72 8.89 19.20
C LEU A 29 11.61 8.25 18.15
N PHE A 30 11.71 6.92 18.14
CA PHE A 30 12.51 6.19 17.16
C PHE A 30 12.12 6.50 15.71
N PHE A 31 10.82 6.63 15.42
CA PHE A 31 10.34 6.95 14.07
C PHE A 31 10.31 8.47 13.80
N MET A 32 9.96 9.30 14.80
CA MET A 32 9.80 10.73 14.59
C MET A 32 11.13 11.49 14.51
N VAL A 33 12.14 11.08 15.30
CA VAL A 33 13.43 11.78 15.31
C VAL A 33 14.10 11.82 13.94
N PRO A 34 14.21 10.69 13.18
CA PRO A 34 14.77 10.74 11.83
C PRO A 34 13.97 11.62 10.86
N ILE A 35 12.63 11.57 10.94
CA ILE A 35 11.76 12.37 10.06
C ILE A 35 11.92 13.87 10.36
N LEU A 36 11.95 14.24 11.64
CA LEU A 36 12.17 15.62 12.05
C LEU A 36 13.57 16.10 11.67
N ALA A 37 14.59 15.25 11.82
CA ALA A 37 15.95 15.56 11.39
C ALA A 37 16.04 15.78 9.87
N MET A 38 15.37 14.93 9.07
CA MET A 38 15.29 15.14 7.61
C MET A 38 14.60 16.45 7.27
N PHE A 39 13.50 16.79 7.96
CA PHE A 39 12.79 18.04 7.75
C PHE A 39 13.67 19.25 8.13
N GLU A 40 14.33 19.20 9.28
CA GLU A 40 15.29 20.25 9.70
C GLU A 40 16.41 20.41 8.66
N PHE A 41 17.00 19.32 8.20
CA PHE A 41 18.06 19.34 7.21
C PHE A 41 17.59 19.89 5.85
N SER A 42 16.35 19.63 5.45
CA SER A 42 15.77 20.15 4.20
C SER A 42 15.56 21.66 4.18
N THR A 43 15.52 22.28 5.35
CA THR A 43 15.38 23.74 5.50
C THR A 43 16.68 24.46 5.83
N ARG A 44 17.74 23.73 6.18
CA ARG A 44 19.02 24.27 6.62
C ARG A 44 19.93 24.57 5.43
N VAL A 45 20.22 25.83 5.19
CA VAL A 45 21.12 26.29 4.11
C VAL A 45 22.32 26.99 4.71
N GLY A 46 23.51 26.64 4.23
CA GLY A 46 24.77 27.20 4.68
C GLY A 46 25.68 26.21 5.39
N THR A 47 26.82 26.70 5.90
CA THR A 47 27.78 25.90 6.66
C THR A 47 27.39 25.81 8.13
N GLU A 48 27.99 24.88 8.88
CA GLU A 48 27.68 24.63 10.29
C GLU A 48 27.76 25.88 11.17
N VAL A 49 28.58 26.86 10.80
CA VAL A 49 28.82 28.10 11.59
C VAL A 49 27.79 29.20 11.26
N ALA A 50 27.16 29.18 10.09
CA ALA A 50 26.22 30.21 9.63
C ALA A 50 25.02 29.57 8.90
N SER A 51 24.31 28.69 9.59
CA SER A 51 23.13 28.08 9.04
C SER A 51 21.90 28.98 9.21
N ALA A 52 21.22 29.28 8.09
CA ALA A 52 19.92 29.94 8.11
C ALA A 52 18.86 28.90 7.66
N HIS A 53 17.70 28.92 8.32
CA HIS A 53 16.56 28.13 7.90
C HIS A 53 15.79 28.89 6.82
N ASN A 54 15.72 28.32 5.64
CA ASN A 54 14.92 28.86 4.53
C ASN A 54 14.39 27.73 3.63
N LEU A 55 13.55 28.07 2.68
CA LEU A 55 12.93 27.11 1.77
C LEU A 55 13.62 27.08 0.40
N THR A 56 14.92 27.39 0.31
CA THR A 56 15.65 27.42 -0.97
C THR A 56 15.64 26.07 -1.65
N TYR A 57 15.94 24.99 -0.93
CA TYR A 57 15.91 23.62 -1.51
C TYR A 57 14.51 23.19 -1.95
N TRP A 58 13.46 23.63 -1.22
CA TRP A 58 12.07 23.36 -1.60
C TRP A 58 11.63 24.09 -2.86
N ARG A 59 12.15 25.30 -3.10
CA ARG A 59 11.91 26.04 -4.35
C ARG A 59 12.63 25.38 -5.53
N GLN A 60 13.86 24.94 -5.33
CA GLN A 60 14.66 24.26 -6.35
C GLN A 60 14.08 22.92 -6.81
N ILE A 61 13.13 22.32 -6.08
CA ILE A 61 12.39 21.15 -6.54
C ILE A 61 11.69 21.39 -7.89
N PHE A 62 11.12 22.57 -8.05
CA PHE A 62 10.36 22.92 -9.25
C PHE A 62 11.26 23.31 -10.45
N ASP A 63 12.53 23.55 -10.21
CA ASP A 63 13.52 23.87 -11.24
C ASP A 63 14.15 22.62 -11.86
N GLN A 64 13.75 21.42 -11.40
CA GLN A 64 14.28 20.12 -11.86
C GLN A 64 13.26 19.41 -12.79
N PRO A 65 13.40 19.50 -14.13
CA PRO A 65 12.42 18.89 -15.06
C PRO A 65 12.39 17.36 -14.96
N ASP A 66 13.56 16.73 -14.74
CA ASP A 66 13.68 15.28 -14.62
C ASP A 66 12.92 14.74 -13.38
N LEU A 67 12.90 15.52 -12.30
CA LEU A 67 12.15 15.19 -11.09
C LEU A 67 10.64 15.18 -11.33
N VAL A 68 10.11 16.16 -12.06
CA VAL A 68 8.67 16.22 -12.39
C VAL A 68 8.27 15.03 -13.26
N ALA A 69 9.13 14.67 -14.23
CA ALA A 69 8.94 13.49 -15.07
C ALA A 69 8.97 12.19 -14.22
N ALA A 70 9.92 12.07 -13.28
CA ALA A 70 10.04 10.92 -12.39
C ALA A 70 8.86 10.79 -11.42
N ILE A 71 8.34 11.90 -10.88
CA ILE A 71 7.13 11.92 -10.04
C ILE A 71 5.91 11.41 -10.82
N THR A 72 5.68 11.96 -12.02
CA THR A 72 4.55 11.56 -12.86
C THR A 72 4.63 10.11 -13.27
N ALA A 73 5.80 9.63 -13.67
CA ALA A 73 6.04 8.23 -13.99
C ALA A 73 5.75 7.31 -12.80
N SER A 74 6.21 7.67 -11.60
CA SER A 74 5.99 6.86 -10.39
C SER A 74 4.52 6.78 -10.00
N ILE A 75 3.77 7.88 -10.13
CA ILE A 75 2.31 7.89 -9.87
C ILE A 75 1.58 7.02 -10.90
N GLN A 76 1.94 7.13 -12.18
CA GLN A 76 1.36 6.31 -13.24
C GLN A 76 1.68 4.82 -13.03
N LEU A 77 2.93 4.48 -12.70
CA LEU A 77 3.33 3.12 -12.34
C LEU A 77 2.53 2.58 -11.17
N ALA A 78 2.37 3.36 -10.09
CA ALA A 78 1.59 2.95 -8.92
C ALA A 78 0.12 2.69 -9.29
N ALA A 79 -0.47 3.55 -10.11
CA ALA A 79 -1.86 3.39 -10.57
C ALA A 79 -2.02 2.17 -11.48
N ILE A 80 -1.18 2.03 -12.51
CA ILE A 80 -1.25 0.91 -13.47
C ILE A 80 -1.00 -0.43 -12.75
N THR A 81 0.05 -0.51 -11.92
CA THR A 81 0.37 -1.73 -11.17
C THR A 81 -0.77 -2.12 -10.24
N SER A 82 -1.32 -1.16 -9.49
CA SER A 82 -2.42 -1.45 -8.54
C SER A 82 -3.68 -1.93 -9.26
N VAL A 83 -4.05 -1.29 -10.36
CA VAL A 83 -5.20 -1.71 -11.17
C VAL A 83 -4.95 -3.09 -11.79
N ALA A 84 -3.80 -3.28 -12.43
CA ALA A 84 -3.45 -4.57 -13.07
C ALA A 84 -3.44 -5.70 -12.05
N MET A 85 -2.83 -5.49 -10.88
CA MET A 85 -2.80 -6.46 -9.79
C MET A 85 -4.21 -6.80 -9.29
N LEU A 86 -5.08 -5.80 -9.06
CA LEU A 86 -6.45 -6.05 -8.61
C LEU A 86 -7.30 -6.79 -9.66
N VAL A 87 -7.18 -6.40 -10.94
CA VAL A 87 -7.86 -7.05 -12.06
C VAL A 87 -7.39 -8.50 -12.22
N LEU A 88 -6.13 -8.79 -11.94
CA LEU A 88 -5.59 -10.14 -11.98
C LEU A 88 -6.03 -10.97 -10.76
N LEU A 89 -5.80 -10.44 -9.54
CA LEU A 89 -5.97 -11.23 -8.32
C LEU A 89 -7.42 -11.40 -7.88
N VAL A 90 -8.24 -10.36 -7.93
CA VAL A 90 -9.61 -10.43 -7.38
C VAL A 90 -10.44 -11.51 -8.08
N PRO A 91 -10.57 -11.52 -9.41
CA PRO A 91 -11.35 -12.58 -10.08
C PRO A 91 -10.69 -13.95 -9.93
N THR A 92 -9.36 -14.04 -9.99
CA THR A 92 -8.65 -15.32 -9.86
C THR A 92 -8.88 -15.95 -8.48
N MET A 93 -8.75 -15.17 -7.39
CA MET A 93 -8.93 -15.67 -6.03
C MET A 93 -10.37 -16.07 -5.76
N VAL A 94 -11.35 -15.31 -6.25
CA VAL A 94 -12.77 -15.65 -6.13
C VAL A 94 -13.08 -16.92 -6.92
N TRP A 95 -12.58 -17.02 -8.14
CA TRP A 95 -12.78 -18.21 -9.00
C TRP A 95 -12.18 -19.47 -8.35
N VAL A 96 -10.95 -19.39 -7.86
CA VAL A 96 -10.28 -20.51 -7.16
C VAL A 96 -11.07 -20.94 -5.94
N ARG A 97 -11.56 -20.00 -5.11
CA ARG A 97 -12.36 -20.35 -3.92
C ARG A 97 -13.68 -21.05 -4.24
N LEU A 98 -14.33 -20.67 -5.35
CA LEU A 98 -15.65 -21.17 -5.71
C LEU A 98 -15.61 -22.45 -6.55
N LYS A 99 -14.66 -22.54 -7.47
CA LYS A 99 -14.65 -23.61 -8.48
C LYS A 99 -13.51 -24.60 -8.33
N LEU A 100 -12.37 -24.16 -7.81
CA LEU A 100 -11.13 -24.94 -7.78
C LEU A 100 -10.45 -24.89 -6.41
N PRO A 101 -11.12 -25.29 -5.29
CA PRO A 101 -10.58 -25.14 -3.94
C PRO A 101 -9.22 -25.82 -3.73
N TRP A 102 -8.94 -26.88 -4.49
CA TRP A 102 -7.67 -27.60 -4.44
C TRP A 102 -6.50 -26.76 -4.99
N LEU A 103 -6.75 -25.82 -5.89
CA LEU A 103 -5.75 -24.90 -6.41
C LEU A 103 -5.38 -23.78 -5.41
N LYS A 104 -6.11 -23.61 -4.32
CA LYS A 104 -5.84 -22.53 -3.35
C LYS A 104 -4.40 -22.55 -2.85
N ARG A 105 -3.87 -23.74 -2.50
CA ARG A 105 -2.49 -23.89 -2.01
C ARG A 105 -1.45 -23.55 -3.09
N ILE A 106 -1.72 -23.95 -4.33
CA ILE A 106 -0.81 -23.67 -5.46
C ILE A 106 -0.81 -22.17 -5.76
N LEU A 107 -1.98 -21.54 -5.79
CA LEU A 107 -2.10 -20.10 -5.99
C LEU A 107 -1.39 -19.33 -4.87
N GLU A 108 -1.59 -19.72 -3.61
CA GLU A 108 -0.89 -19.14 -2.46
C GLU A 108 0.62 -19.26 -2.62
N PHE A 109 1.13 -20.44 -2.96
CA PHE A 109 2.55 -20.66 -3.17
C PHE A 109 3.12 -19.75 -4.27
N ILE A 110 2.47 -19.69 -5.44
CA ILE A 110 2.90 -18.85 -6.57
C ILE A 110 2.87 -17.37 -6.16
N CYS A 111 1.81 -16.91 -5.49
CA CYS A 111 1.69 -15.52 -5.07
C CYS A 111 2.73 -15.11 -4.02
N LEU A 112 3.16 -16.04 -3.16
CA LEU A 112 4.13 -15.76 -2.10
C LEU A 112 5.58 -15.99 -2.52
N LEU A 113 5.81 -16.68 -3.64
CA LEU A 113 7.14 -17.01 -4.13
C LEU A 113 8.06 -15.79 -4.29
N PRO A 114 7.60 -14.61 -4.78
CA PRO A 114 8.47 -13.44 -4.90
C PRO A 114 9.04 -12.94 -3.58
N LEU A 115 8.41 -13.22 -2.42
CA LEU A 115 8.96 -12.87 -1.11
C LEU A 115 10.22 -13.65 -0.75
N THR A 116 10.40 -14.83 -1.33
CA THR A 116 11.56 -15.69 -1.03
C THR A 116 12.78 -15.34 -1.89
N ILE A 117 12.57 -14.52 -2.92
CA ILE A 117 13.60 -14.15 -3.90
C ILE A 117 14.02 -12.69 -3.64
N PRO A 118 15.30 -12.39 -3.36
CA PRO A 118 15.76 -11.01 -3.26
C PRO A 118 15.47 -10.20 -4.52
N ALA A 119 15.09 -8.95 -4.37
CA ALA A 119 14.72 -8.09 -5.50
C ALA A 119 15.80 -8.01 -6.59
N ILE A 120 17.08 -7.99 -6.19
CA ILE A 120 18.20 -7.97 -7.15
C ILE A 120 18.27 -9.24 -8.01
N VAL A 121 17.89 -10.41 -7.47
CA VAL A 121 17.84 -11.67 -8.22
C VAL A 121 16.70 -11.66 -9.22
N LEU A 122 15.56 -11.07 -8.85
CA LEU A 122 14.44 -10.85 -9.77
C LEU A 122 14.86 -9.97 -10.94
N VAL A 123 15.65 -8.91 -10.70
CA VAL A 123 16.20 -8.04 -11.76
C VAL A 123 17.01 -8.83 -12.76
N VAL A 124 17.91 -9.70 -12.28
CA VAL A 124 18.74 -10.56 -13.19
C VAL A 124 17.85 -11.43 -14.07
N GLY A 125 16.76 -11.99 -13.49
CA GLY A 125 15.80 -12.78 -14.25
C GLY A 125 14.97 -11.96 -15.27
N PHE A 126 14.65 -10.71 -14.92
CA PHE A 126 13.88 -9.82 -15.78
C PHE A 126 14.71 -9.17 -16.89
N PHE A 127 15.99 -9.03 -16.69
CA PHE A 127 16.87 -8.28 -17.61
C PHE A 127 16.75 -8.71 -19.10
N PRO A 128 16.81 -10.01 -19.46
CA PRO A 128 16.62 -10.45 -20.85
C PRO A 128 15.24 -10.11 -21.40
N MET A 129 14.20 -10.22 -20.56
CA MET A 129 12.83 -9.88 -20.93
C MET A 129 12.71 -8.38 -21.25
N TYR A 130 13.28 -7.52 -20.40
CA TYR A 130 13.23 -6.08 -20.60
C TYR A 130 14.08 -5.64 -21.81
N GLN A 131 15.22 -6.27 -22.07
CA GLN A 131 15.96 -6.04 -23.31
C GLN A 131 15.13 -6.40 -24.56
N TRP A 132 14.46 -7.55 -24.52
CA TRP A 132 13.58 -7.96 -25.62
C TRP A 132 12.40 -7.00 -25.80
N MET A 133 11.78 -6.56 -24.70
CA MET A 133 10.67 -5.60 -24.72
C MET A 133 11.13 -4.24 -25.30
N GLY A 134 12.27 -3.73 -24.87
CA GLY A 134 12.84 -2.48 -25.39
C GLY A 134 13.08 -2.53 -26.89
N ASN A 135 13.61 -3.66 -27.39
CA ASN A 135 13.93 -3.81 -28.80
C ASN A 135 12.71 -4.04 -29.70
N ASN A 136 11.65 -4.67 -29.19
CA ASN A 136 10.54 -5.15 -30.03
C ASN A 136 9.18 -4.49 -29.73
N PHE A 137 9.02 -3.88 -28.56
CA PHE A 137 7.73 -3.38 -28.11
C PHE A 137 7.78 -1.93 -27.64
N SER A 138 8.42 -1.65 -26.53
CA SER A 138 8.55 -0.29 -25.97
C SER A 138 9.61 -0.25 -24.88
N ASP A 139 10.41 0.83 -24.89
CA ASP A 139 11.36 1.16 -23.80
C ASP A 139 10.77 2.21 -22.84
N ASN A 140 9.45 2.24 -22.69
CA ASN A 140 8.80 3.16 -21.78
C ASN A 140 8.90 2.65 -20.34
N ILE A 141 9.19 3.56 -19.40
CA ILE A 141 9.26 3.24 -17.96
C ILE A 141 7.98 2.54 -17.44
N LEU A 142 6.81 2.79 -18.04
CA LEU A 142 5.55 2.16 -17.64
C LEU A 142 5.55 0.64 -17.82
N THR A 143 6.46 0.08 -18.61
CA THR A 143 6.65 -1.37 -18.73
C THR A 143 7.10 -2.00 -17.41
N LEU A 144 7.73 -1.24 -16.50
CA LEU A 144 8.06 -1.69 -15.15
C LEU A 144 6.83 -2.19 -14.36
N SER A 145 5.63 -1.79 -14.76
CA SER A 145 4.39 -2.29 -14.13
C SER A 145 4.29 -3.82 -14.14
N PHE A 146 4.85 -4.52 -15.13
CA PHE A 146 4.87 -5.99 -15.17
C PHE A 146 5.71 -6.57 -14.04
N ALA A 147 6.93 -6.06 -13.82
CA ALA A 147 7.78 -6.48 -12.69
C ALA A 147 7.16 -6.07 -11.35
N TYR A 148 6.56 -4.90 -11.29
CA TYR A 148 5.96 -4.39 -10.07
C TYR A 148 4.70 -5.15 -9.65
N VAL A 149 3.89 -5.66 -10.60
CA VAL A 149 2.79 -6.57 -10.27
C VAL A 149 3.32 -7.80 -9.55
N ILE A 150 4.42 -8.39 -10.01
CA ILE A 150 5.05 -9.54 -9.36
C ILE A 150 5.56 -9.18 -7.96
N LEU A 151 6.19 -8.00 -7.82
CA LEU A 151 6.71 -7.52 -6.53
C LEU A 151 5.61 -7.32 -5.48
N VAL A 152 4.46 -6.75 -5.85
CA VAL A 152 3.36 -6.45 -4.92
C VAL A 152 2.43 -7.64 -4.68
N LEU A 153 2.51 -8.67 -5.52
CA LEU A 153 1.62 -9.84 -5.52
C LEU A 153 1.47 -10.48 -4.12
N PRO A 154 2.55 -10.75 -3.36
CA PRO A 154 2.45 -11.42 -2.06
C PRO A 154 1.62 -10.63 -1.04
N TYR A 155 1.85 -9.33 -0.97
CA TYR A 155 1.21 -8.44 -0.01
C TYR A 155 -0.28 -8.28 -0.33
N CYS A 156 -0.59 -8.11 -1.60
CA CYS A 156 -1.96 -7.95 -2.10
C CYS A 156 -2.74 -9.26 -1.97
N TYR A 157 -2.11 -10.39 -2.27
CA TYR A 157 -2.70 -11.71 -2.04
C TYR A 157 -3.11 -11.89 -0.57
N ARG A 158 -2.22 -11.60 0.38
CA ARG A 158 -2.52 -11.71 1.82
C ARG A 158 -3.67 -10.79 2.26
N ALA A 159 -3.70 -9.56 1.78
CA ALA A 159 -4.77 -8.62 2.09
C ALA A 159 -6.13 -9.10 1.55
N LEU A 160 -6.16 -9.59 0.32
CA LEU A 160 -7.37 -10.11 -0.32
C LEU A 160 -7.81 -11.46 0.27
N ASP A 161 -6.86 -12.36 0.60
CA ASP A 161 -7.19 -13.65 1.22
C ASP A 161 -7.83 -13.47 2.59
N ALA A 162 -7.32 -12.54 3.40
CA ALA A 162 -7.93 -12.17 4.68
C ALA A 162 -9.36 -11.63 4.50
N GLY A 163 -9.59 -10.77 3.51
CA GLY A 163 -10.92 -10.23 3.21
C GLY A 163 -11.91 -11.28 2.71
N LEU A 164 -11.47 -12.12 1.78
CA LEU A 164 -12.28 -13.23 1.28
C LEU A 164 -12.52 -14.30 2.36
N GLY A 165 -11.62 -14.44 3.35
CA GLY A 165 -11.78 -15.33 4.48
C GLY A 165 -12.78 -14.84 5.52
N ALA A 166 -13.08 -13.55 5.54
CA ALA A 166 -14.02 -12.94 6.47
C ALA A 166 -15.48 -13.07 6.05
N ILE A 167 -15.76 -13.54 4.83
CA ILE A 167 -17.12 -13.72 4.28
C ILE A 167 -17.33 -15.14 3.79
N ASP A 168 -18.56 -15.63 3.84
CA ASP A 168 -18.94 -16.90 3.21
C ASP A 168 -19.25 -16.67 1.73
N VAL A 169 -18.18 -16.68 0.91
CA VAL A 169 -18.25 -16.46 -0.53
C VAL A 169 -19.19 -17.47 -1.22
N LYS A 170 -19.24 -18.72 -0.71
CA LYS A 170 -20.04 -19.79 -1.31
C LYS A 170 -21.54 -19.54 -1.11
N THR A 171 -21.97 -19.35 0.13
CA THR A 171 -23.37 -19.06 0.47
C THR A 171 -23.88 -17.80 -0.22
N LEU A 172 -23.09 -16.71 -0.24
CA LEU A 172 -23.45 -15.48 -0.94
C LEU A 172 -23.64 -15.71 -2.45
N THR A 173 -22.77 -16.52 -3.05
CA THR A 173 -22.86 -16.86 -4.47
C THR A 173 -24.09 -17.72 -4.77
N GLU A 174 -24.34 -18.74 -3.99
CA GLU A 174 -25.48 -19.64 -4.15
C GLU A 174 -26.80 -18.89 -4.01
N ALA A 175 -26.94 -18.04 -2.99
CA ALA A 175 -28.12 -17.20 -2.79
C ALA A 175 -28.37 -16.24 -3.98
N ALA A 176 -27.33 -15.56 -4.46
CA ALA A 176 -27.48 -14.67 -5.60
C ALA A 176 -27.86 -15.43 -6.89
N ARG A 177 -27.28 -16.61 -7.09
CA ARG A 177 -27.60 -17.46 -8.25
C ARG A 177 -28.99 -18.06 -8.22
N SER A 178 -29.50 -18.39 -7.04
CA SER A 178 -30.88 -18.81 -6.86
C SER A 178 -31.89 -17.73 -7.26
N LEU A 179 -31.48 -16.45 -7.16
CA LEU A 179 -32.25 -15.31 -7.65
C LEU A 179 -32.00 -14.99 -9.15
N GLY A 180 -31.32 -15.86 -9.88
CA GLY A 180 -31.08 -15.72 -11.33
C GLY A 180 -29.85 -14.83 -11.68
N ALA A 181 -29.00 -14.45 -10.70
CA ALA A 181 -27.85 -13.62 -11.01
C ALA A 181 -26.80 -14.34 -11.87
N SER A 182 -26.26 -13.66 -12.87
CA SER A 182 -25.12 -14.14 -13.66
C SER A 182 -23.82 -14.12 -12.84
N TRP A 183 -22.78 -14.85 -13.29
CA TRP A 183 -21.47 -14.84 -12.65
C TRP A 183 -20.85 -13.44 -12.56
N PHE A 184 -21.00 -12.64 -13.60
CA PHE A 184 -20.54 -11.26 -13.62
C PHE A 184 -21.27 -10.42 -12.55
N THR A 185 -22.59 -10.59 -12.43
CA THR A 185 -23.40 -9.92 -11.40
C THR A 185 -22.96 -10.34 -10.00
N VAL A 186 -22.75 -11.63 -9.75
CA VAL A 186 -22.25 -12.15 -8.47
C VAL A 186 -20.90 -11.51 -8.13
N MET A 187 -19.96 -11.50 -9.07
CA MET A 187 -18.63 -10.93 -8.86
C MET A 187 -18.72 -9.45 -8.47
N TRP A 188 -19.34 -8.62 -9.32
CA TRP A 188 -19.28 -7.17 -9.20
C TRP A 188 -20.32 -6.56 -8.26
N ARG A 189 -21.47 -7.21 -8.06
CA ARG A 189 -22.54 -6.68 -7.21
C ARG A 189 -22.66 -7.36 -5.86
N VAL A 190 -22.06 -8.55 -5.70
CA VAL A 190 -22.13 -9.28 -4.44
C VAL A 190 -20.76 -9.39 -3.78
N ILE A 191 -19.77 -10.01 -4.44
CA ILE A 191 -18.48 -10.31 -3.80
C ILE A 191 -17.62 -9.07 -3.65
N VAL A 192 -17.35 -8.34 -4.72
CA VAL A 192 -16.46 -7.15 -4.72
C VAL A 192 -16.91 -6.09 -3.69
N PRO A 193 -18.19 -5.73 -3.55
CA PRO A 193 -18.60 -4.79 -2.51
C PRO A 193 -18.38 -5.32 -1.08
N ASN A 194 -18.57 -6.61 -0.85
CA ASN A 194 -18.38 -7.21 0.46
C ASN A 194 -16.91 -7.30 0.89
N ILE A 195 -15.96 -7.36 -0.05
CA ILE A 195 -14.52 -7.33 0.22
C ILE A 195 -13.87 -5.98 -0.10
N SER A 196 -14.64 -4.92 -0.24
CA SER A 196 -14.15 -3.59 -0.65
C SER A 196 -13.05 -3.05 0.26
N SER A 197 -13.11 -3.33 1.56
CA SER A 197 -12.04 -2.96 2.51
C SER A 197 -10.73 -3.71 2.26
N ALA A 198 -10.80 -4.98 1.88
CA ALA A 198 -9.62 -5.77 1.53
C ALA A 198 -9.03 -5.32 0.19
N ILE A 199 -9.87 -5.00 -0.79
CA ILE A 199 -9.44 -4.43 -2.07
C ILE A 199 -8.74 -3.10 -1.85
N LEU A 200 -9.31 -2.22 -1.01
CA LEU A 200 -8.67 -0.96 -0.67
C LEU A 200 -7.32 -1.18 0.01
N ASN A 201 -7.23 -2.08 0.99
CA ASN A 201 -5.97 -2.38 1.68
C ASN A 201 -4.92 -2.94 0.70
N ALA A 202 -5.31 -3.82 -0.21
CA ALA A 202 -4.42 -4.33 -1.26
C ALA A 202 -3.95 -3.20 -2.19
N ALA A 203 -4.84 -2.29 -2.61
CA ALA A 203 -4.48 -1.12 -3.41
C ALA A 203 -3.50 -0.19 -2.68
N LEU A 204 -3.76 0.11 -1.40
CA LEU A 204 -2.90 0.95 -0.58
C LEU A 204 -1.50 0.34 -0.42
N LEU A 205 -1.41 -0.97 -0.17
CA LEU A 205 -0.14 -1.69 -0.08
C LEU A 205 0.60 -1.65 -1.43
N SER A 206 -0.10 -1.88 -2.54
CA SER A 206 0.48 -1.81 -3.88
C SER A 206 1.06 -0.42 -4.17
N VAL A 207 0.28 0.64 -3.94
CA VAL A 207 0.73 2.03 -4.14
C VAL A 207 1.95 2.34 -3.28
N ALA A 208 1.92 1.98 -1.98
CA ALA A 208 3.03 2.25 -1.08
C ALA A 208 4.34 1.54 -1.52
N LEU A 209 4.23 0.28 -1.93
CA LEU A 209 5.37 -0.51 -2.38
C LEU A 209 5.95 0.01 -3.69
N VAL A 210 5.10 0.37 -4.66
CA VAL A 210 5.56 0.90 -5.95
C VAL A 210 6.20 2.27 -5.81
N LEU A 211 5.63 3.18 -5.00
CA LEU A 211 6.22 4.50 -4.75
C LEU A 211 7.55 4.43 -4.01
N GLY A 212 7.77 3.39 -3.20
CA GLY A 212 9.03 3.17 -2.48
C GLY A 212 10.04 2.30 -3.23
N GLU A 213 9.73 1.86 -4.45
CA GLU A 213 10.59 0.93 -5.18
C GLU A 213 11.77 1.67 -5.86
N TYR A 214 12.97 1.19 -5.57
CA TYR A 214 14.24 1.71 -6.08
C TYR A 214 15.03 0.65 -6.86
N THR A 215 15.05 -0.58 -6.32
CA THR A 215 16.02 -1.61 -6.74
C THR A 215 15.80 -2.09 -8.17
N ILE A 216 14.56 -2.35 -8.56
CA ILE A 216 14.23 -2.84 -9.89
C ILE A 216 14.44 -1.73 -10.91
N ALA A 217 13.92 -0.51 -10.64
CA ALA A 217 14.08 0.61 -11.55
C ALA A 217 15.55 0.95 -11.80
N GLN A 218 16.34 1.12 -10.73
CA GLN A 218 17.76 1.46 -10.84
C GLN A 218 18.57 0.44 -11.65
N ASN A 219 18.32 -0.86 -11.41
CA ASN A 219 19.11 -1.91 -12.06
C ASN A 219 18.63 -2.24 -13.47
N LEU A 220 17.40 -1.91 -13.82
CA LEU A 220 16.88 -1.97 -15.19
C LEU A 220 17.08 -0.65 -15.96
N LEU A 221 17.79 0.32 -15.36
CA LEU A 221 18.17 1.61 -15.97
C LEU A 221 16.97 2.54 -16.26
N TYR A 222 15.89 2.42 -15.49
CA TYR A 222 14.76 3.33 -15.55
C TYR A 222 14.82 4.37 -14.43
N ASN A 223 14.36 5.59 -14.72
CA ASN A 223 14.40 6.72 -13.79
C ASN A 223 13.02 6.99 -13.14
N ASN A 224 12.71 6.31 -12.03
CA ASN A 224 11.55 6.60 -11.20
C ASN A 224 11.89 7.62 -10.09
N LEU A 225 10.90 8.02 -9.28
CA LEU A 225 11.09 8.99 -8.20
C LEU A 225 12.21 8.61 -7.22
N GLN A 226 12.32 7.34 -6.83
CA GLN A 226 13.34 6.91 -5.87
C GLN A 226 14.74 6.91 -6.48
N VAL A 227 14.87 6.59 -7.76
CA VAL A 227 16.13 6.66 -8.51
C VAL A 227 16.56 8.11 -8.68
N GLU A 228 15.63 9.01 -8.99
CA GLU A 228 15.90 10.44 -9.12
C GLU A 228 16.35 11.06 -7.80
N ILE A 229 15.67 10.74 -6.69
CA ILE A 229 16.09 11.16 -5.34
C ILE A 229 17.53 10.70 -5.04
N ALA A 230 17.87 9.46 -5.38
CA ALA A 230 19.20 8.92 -5.15
C ALA A 230 20.27 9.59 -6.03
N GLN A 231 19.96 9.96 -7.27
CA GLN A 231 20.84 10.69 -8.18
C GLN A 231 21.05 12.14 -7.69
N LEU A 232 19.97 12.83 -7.34
CA LEU A 232 20.02 14.16 -6.74
C LEU A 232 20.83 14.18 -5.43
N GLY A 233 20.78 13.12 -4.64
CA GLY A 233 21.57 12.98 -3.42
C GLY A 233 23.08 13.04 -3.65
N ARG A 234 23.56 12.66 -4.82
CA ARG A 234 24.97 12.73 -5.21
C ARG A 234 25.36 14.12 -5.74
N ALA A 235 24.41 14.85 -6.34
CA ALA A 235 24.63 16.16 -6.93
C ALA A 235 24.33 17.30 -5.95
N ASN A 236 23.22 17.23 -5.23
CA ASN A 236 22.74 18.22 -4.27
C ASN A 236 21.95 17.56 -3.13
N ALA A 237 22.64 17.26 -2.04
CA ALA A 237 22.03 16.58 -0.89
C ALA A 237 20.85 17.37 -0.29
N GLY A 238 20.89 18.69 -0.27
CA GLY A 238 19.81 19.52 0.26
C GLY A 238 18.52 19.39 -0.53
N VAL A 239 18.60 19.44 -1.86
CA VAL A 239 17.43 19.23 -2.74
C VAL A 239 16.93 17.78 -2.63
N SER A 240 17.83 16.80 -2.63
CA SER A 240 17.46 15.38 -2.50
C SER A 240 16.67 15.13 -1.21
N ILE A 241 17.12 15.66 -0.07
CA ILE A 241 16.44 15.50 1.22
C ILE A 241 15.09 16.24 1.20
N ALA A 242 15.00 17.44 0.61
CA ALA A 242 13.74 18.15 0.48
C ALA A 242 12.72 17.35 -0.36
N VAL A 243 13.16 16.74 -1.48
CA VAL A 243 12.33 15.85 -2.31
C VAL A 243 11.92 14.58 -1.54
N ALA A 244 12.84 13.97 -0.79
CA ALA A 244 12.53 12.79 0.01
C ALA A 244 11.48 13.10 1.09
N VAL A 245 11.59 14.23 1.78
CA VAL A 245 10.57 14.69 2.75
C VAL A 245 9.24 14.98 2.04
N ALA A 246 9.26 15.67 0.92
CA ALA A 246 8.06 15.97 0.13
C ALA A 246 7.37 14.67 -0.34
N SER A 247 8.13 13.69 -0.83
CA SER A 247 7.60 12.40 -1.27
C SER A 247 7.00 11.59 -0.12
N LEU A 248 7.63 11.61 1.06
CA LEU A 248 7.12 10.97 2.27
C LEU A 248 5.79 11.59 2.71
N LEU A 249 5.71 12.93 2.75
CA LEU A 249 4.49 13.67 3.07
C LEU A 249 3.38 13.40 2.04
N PHE A 250 3.73 13.41 0.76
CA PHE A 250 2.80 13.09 -0.32
C PHE A 250 2.23 11.68 -0.18
N ALA A 251 3.10 10.69 -0.01
CA ALA A 251 2.68 9.30 0.20
C ALA A 251 1.78 9.16 1.43
N PHE A 252 2.14 9.81 2.54
CA PHE A 252 1.33 9.83 3.76
C PHE A 252 -0.06 10.43 3.52
N VAL A 253 -0.14 11.61 2.91
CA VAL A 253 -1.41 12.28 2.60
C VAL A 253 -2.25 11.43 1.64
N LEU A 254 -1.65 10.85 0.63
CA LEU A 254 -2.31 9.98 -0.34
C LEU A 254 -2.88 8.73 0.35
N LEU A 255 -2.10 8.04 1.16
CA LEU A 255 -2.53 6.84 1.88
C LEU A 255 -3.63 7.15 2.90
N VAL A 256 -3.51 8.25 3.65
CA VAL A 256 -4.53 8.72 4.57
C VAL A 256 -5.81 9.10 3.82
N GLY A 257 -5.70 9.85 2.74
CA GLY A 257 -6.84 10.24 1.90
C GLY A 257 -7.59 9.02 1.35
N LEU A 258 -6.88 8.06 0.77
CA LEU A 258 -7.46 6.81 0.27
C LEU A 258 -8.11 5.99 1.41
N SER A 259 -7.48 5.94 2.59
CA SER A 259 -8.04 5.27 3.76
C SER A 259 -9.36 5.90 4.23
N PHE A 260 -9.49 7.23 4.21
CA PHE A 260 -10.73 7.92 4.55
C PHE A 260 -11.85 7.63 3.55
N VAL A 261 -11.55 7.59 2.25
CA VAL A 261 -12.52 7.22 1.21
C VAL A 261 -13.08 5.82 1.47
N GLY A 262 -12.22 4.87 1.81
CA GLY A 262 -12.62 3.50 2.13
C GLY A 262 -13.50 3.38 3.38
N ARG A 263 -13.19 4.14 4.43
CA ARG A 263 -14.00 4.16 5.67
C ARG A 263 -15.41 4.71 5.44
N ARG A 264 -15.55 5.75 4.66
CA ARG A 264 -16.87 6.36 4.34
C ARG A 264 -17.77 5.36 3.58
N ARG A 265 -17.23 4.61 2.64
CA ARG A 265 -17.99 3.57 1.91
C ARG A 265 -18.48 2.46 2.83
N ARG A 266 -17.65 2.01 3.78
CA ARG A 266 -18.03 0.98 4.76
C ARG A 266 -19.19 1.42 5.66
N GLN A 267 -19.14 2.64 6.17
CA GLN A 267 -20.21 3.19 7.02
C GLN A 267 -21.53 3.36 6.27
N GLN A 268 -21.50 3.69 4.98
CA GLN A 268 -22.70 3.76 4.15
C GLN A 268 -23.33 2.39 3.94
N SER A 269 -22.52 1.35 3.70
CA SER A 269 -23.03 -0.03 3.56
C SER A 269 -23.64 -0.55 4.87
N GLU A 270 -23.01 -0.30 6.01
CA GLU A 270 -23.57 -0.68 7.34
C GLU A 270 -24.89 0.03 7.64
N LYS A 271 -25.00 1.31 7.32
CA LYS A 271 -26.26 2.09 7.51
C LYS A 271 -27.38 1.56 6.61
N LEU A 272 -27.11 1.19 5.38
CA LEU A 272 -28.09 0.58 4.48
C LEU A 272 -28.59 -0.74 5.04
N VAL A 273 -27.70 -1.63 5.48
CA VAL A 273 -28.07 -2.92 6.08
C VAL A 273 -28.93 -2.73 7.34
N LEU A 274 -28.59 -1.79 8.21
CA LEU A 274 -29.35 -1.50 9.42
C LEU A 274 -30.73 -0.86 9.11
N THR A 275 -30.82 -0.08 8.02
CA THR A 275 -32.09 0.52 7.57
C THR A 275 -33.05 -0.55 7.04
N TYR A 276 -32.54 -1.54 6.29
CA TYR A 276 -33.37 -2.64 5.77
C TYR A 276 -33.62 -3.75 6.79
N ALA A 277 -32.76 -3.91 7.81
CA ALA A 277 -32.92 -4.88 8.88
C ALA A 277 -33.85 -4.40 10.01
N ARG A 278 -34.39 -3.18 9.93
CA ARG A 278 -35.39 -2.68 10.89
C ARG A 278 -36.67 -3.51 10.70
N PRO A 279 -37.12 -4.27 11.69
CA PRO A 279 -38.34 -5.08 11.57
C PRO A 279 -39.52 -4.16 11.23
N LEU A 280 -40.20 -4.48 10.16
CA LEU A 280 -41.50 -3.90 9.78
C LEU A 280 -42.46 -4.16 10.96
N GLY A 281 -42.77 -3.12 11.70
CA GLY A 281 -43.98 -3.03 12.54
C GLY A 281 -43.97 -3.92 13.78
N LYS A 282 -43.84 -3.30 14.98
CA LYS A 282 -44.62 -3.77 16.10
C LYS A 282 -46.09 -3.53 15.75
N PRO A 283 -46.99 -4.54 15.80
CA PRO A 283 -48.44 -4.28 15.80
C PRO A 283 -48.79 -3.52 17.06
N VAL A 284 -49.66 -2.53 16.90
CA VAL A 284 -50.34 -1.76 17.96
C VAL A 284 -51.23 -2.70 18.75
#